data_4298cafc59bbaf23c2b3c3d105cb42b5
#
_entry.id   4298cafc59bbaf23c2b3c3d105cb42b5
#
_cell.length_a   1.000
_cell.length_b   1.000
_cell.length_c   1.000
_cell.angle_alpha   90.00
_cell.angle_beta   90.00
_cell.angle_gamma   90.00
#
_symmetry.space_group_name_H-M   'P 1'
#
loop_
_entity.id
_entity.type
_entity.pdbx_description
1 polymer ?
#
loop_
_entity_poly.entity_id
_entity_poly.type
_entity_poly.pdbx_seq_one_letter_code
_entity_poly.pdbx_strand_id
1 'polypeptide(L)'
;MGTIVVTGSAGGMGRAVRAVLNSEGHTVIGVDVADAEVEADLSTPGGRKAMVREVDELCSSRLDGLVVAAGLQKGDAGTIVSVNYFGAVATLEGLRPFLEASGNASVVVVSSNSTTTMPDYPLEIAEWCLADDEPRARNAATE
;
A
#
# COMPACT_ATOMS: atom_id res chain seq x y z
N MET A 1 -10.60 -7.53 19.00
CA MET A 1 -9.16 -7.24 18.87
C MET A 1 -8.58 -8.08 17.75
N GLY A 2 -7.76 -7.52 16.91
CA GLY A 2 -7.16 -8.21 15.77
C GLY A 2 -5.83 -7.61 15.38
N THR A 3 -5.10 -8.28 14.49
CA THR A 3 -3.85 -7.80 13.90
C THR A 3 -4.12 -7.13 12.55
N ILE A 4 -3.77 -5.87 12.43
CA ILE A 4 -4.08 -5.03 11.26
C ILE A 4 -2.79 -4.43 10.69
N VAL A 5 -2.61 -4.55 9.38
CA VAL A 5 -1.52 -3.86 8.67
C VAL A 5 -1.99 -2.49 8.20
N VAL A 6 -1.15 -1.47 8.36
CA VAL A 6 -1.38 -0.13 7.82
C VAL A 6 -0.15 0.28 7.00
N THR A 7 -0.29 0.44 5.69
CA THR A 7 0.78 0.99 4.85
C THR A 7 0.74 2.50 4.84
N GLY A 8 1.89 3.17 4.69
CA GLY A 8 1.98 4.62 4.85
C GLY A 8 1.82 5.05 6.31
N SER A 9 2.20 4.19 7.25
CA SER A 9 1.90 4.30 8.69
C SER A 9 2.62 5.44 9.39
N ALA A 10 3.71 5.95 8.87
CA ALA A 10 4.43 7.12 9.37
C ALA A 10 3.91 8.44 8.79
N GLY A 11 3.11 8.40 7.73
CA GLY A 11 2.48 9.57 7.11
C GLY A 11 1.26 10.09 7.86
N GLY A 12 0.71 11.24 7.43
CA GLY A 12 -0.38 11.91 8.14
C GLY A 12 -1.62 11.04 8.35
N MET A 13 -2.17 10.49 7.27
CA MET A 13 -3.37 9.64 7.33
C MET A 13 -3.10 8.30 8.01
N GLY A 14 -2.04 7.58 7.60
CA GLY A 14 -1.69 6.29 8.18
C GLY A 14 -1.38 6.37 9.67
N ARG A 15 -0.68 7.43 10.11
CA ARG A 15 -0.42 7.68 11.52
C ARG A 15 -1.70 7.89 12.32
N ALA A 16 -2.66 8.65 11.80
CA ALA A 16 -3.95 8.87 12.45
C ALA A 16 -4.76 7.57 12.55
N VAL A 17 -4.84 6.80 11.46
CA VAL A 17 -5.49 5.48 11.45
C VAL A 17 -4.85 4.55 12.47
N ARG A 18 -3.53 4.46 12.48
CA ARG A 18 -2.78 3.65 13.45
C ARG A 18 -3.10 4.03 14.90
N ALA A 19 -3.16 5.33 15.20
CA ALA A 19 -3.49 5.81 16.54
C ALA A 19 -4.90 5.37 16.98
N VAL A 20 -5.89 5.47 16.10
CA VAL A 20 -7.26 5.03 16.37
C VAL A 20 -7.31 3.53 16.60
N LEU A 21 -6.76 2.73 15.71
CA LEU A 21 -6.76 1.26 15.83
C LEU A 21 -6.07 0.78 17.12
N ASN A 22 -4.94 1.38 17.48
CA ASN A 22 -4.25 1.07 18.73
C ASN A 22 -5.11 1.44 19.95
N SER A 23 -5.82 2.58 19.91
CA SER A 23 -6.71 3.00 20.99
C SER A 23 -7.92 2.07 21.18
N GLU A 24 -8.32 1.39 20.12
CA GLU A 24 -9.39 0.38 20.11
C GLU A 24 -8.88 -1.03 20.50
N GLY A 25 -7.60 -1.16 20.82
CA GLY A 25 -6.99 -2.41 21.29
C GLY A 25 -6.55 -3.37 20.19
N HIS A 26 -6.45 -2.91 18.94
CA HIS A 26 -5.85 -3.70 17.85
C HIS A 26 -4.32 -3.69 17.94
N THR A 27 -3.69 -4.75 17.48
CA THR A 27 -2.27 -4.78 17.19
C THR A 27 -2.04 -4.25 15.78
N VAL A 28 -1.30 -3.16 15.63
CA VAL A 28 -1.04 -2.56 14.31
C VAL A 28 0.39 -2.83 13.89
N ILE A 29 0.55 -3.42 12.72
CA ILE A 29 1.83 -3.55 12.02
C ILE A 29 1.89 -2.42 10.98
N GLY A 30 2.69 -1.41 11.26
CA GLY A 30 2.93 -0.30 10.33
C GLY A 30 3.95 -0.69 9.26
N VAL A 31 3.70 -0.28 8.04
CA VAL A 31 4.61 -0.39 6.90
C VAL A 31 4.87 1.00 6.34
N ASP A 32 6.12 1.41 6.27
CA ASP A 32 6.55 2.66 5.65
C ASP A 32 8.03 2.56 5.23
N VAL A 33 8.56 3.59 4.60
CA VAL A 33 10.01 3.66 4.24
C VAL A 33 10.89 3.89 5.46
N ALA A 34 10.34 4.44 6.55
CA ALA A 34 11.01 4.68 7.82
C ALA A 34 9.98 4.79 8.95
N ASP A 35 10.43 4.69 10.20
CA ASP A 35 9.61 4.87 11.40
C ASP A 35 8.39 3.91 11.48
N ALA A 36 8.57 2.67 11.07
CA ALA A 36 7.54 1.64 11.05
C ALA A 36 8.09 0.29 11.55
N GLU A 37 7.21 -0.64 11.92
CA GLU A 37 7.61 -2.01 12.30
C GLU A 37 8.20 -2.76 11.11
N VAL A 38 7.73 -2.47 9.90
CA VAL A 38 8.26 -2.97 8.64
C VAL A 38 8.71 -1.78 7.81
N GLU A 39 10.02 -1.62 7.67
CA GLU A 39 10.60 -0.58 6.81
C GLU A 39 10.84 -1.13 5.41
N ALA A 40 10.03 -0.71 4.45
CA ALA A 40 10.08 -1.20 3.08
C ALA A 40 9.77 -0.10 2.06
N ASP A 41 10.54 -0.09 0.99
CA ASP A 41 10.31 0.81 -0.15
C ASP A 41 9.37 0.14 -1.17
N LEU A 42 8.10 0.52 -1.14
CA LEU A 42 7.09 -0.02 -2.06
C LEU A 42 7.23 0.48 -3.51
N SER A 43 8.12 1.41 -3.77
CA SER A 43 8.45 1.83 -5.14
C SER A 43 9.26 0.77 -5.90
N THR A 44 9.82 -0.21 -5.21
CA THR A 44 10.67 -1.24 -5.79
C THR A 44 10.08 -2.63 -5.66
N PRO A 45 10.26 -3.52 -6.66
CA PRO A 45 9.83 -4.92 -6.55
C PRO A 45 10.46 -5.65 -5.36
N GLY A 46 11.73 -5.37 -5.07
CA GLY A 46 12.45 -5.95 -3.93
C GLY A 46 11.85 -5.53 -2.59
N GLY A 47 11.53 -4.24 -2.43
CA GLY A 47 10.90 -3.71 -1.22
C GLY A 47 9.50 -4.28 -0.99
N ARG A 48 8.70 -4.46 -2.05
CA ARG A 48 7.39 -5.10 -1.97
C ARG A 48 7.46 -6.55 -1.48
N LYS A 49 8.44 -7.32 -1.99
CA LYS A 49 8.68 -8.70 -1.54
C LYS A 49 9.16 -8.76 -0.09
N ALA A 50 10.07 -7.87 0.28
CA ALA A 50 10.56 -7.76 1.65
C ALA A 50 9.41 -7.44 2.62
N MET A 51 8.55 -6.50 2.26
CA MET A 51 7.37 -6.13 3.05
C MET A 51 6.48 -7.35 3.34
N VAL A 52 6.14 -8.15 2.33
CA VAL A 52 5.29 -9.34 2.52
C VAL A 52 5.93 -10.32 3.48
N ARG A 53 7.24 -10.61 3.30
CA ARG A 53 7.98 -11.52 4.18
C ARG A 53 8.01 -11.03 5.62
N GLU A 54 8.33 -9.76 5.83
CA GLU A 54 8.45 -9.19 7.18
C GLU A 54 7.11 -9.08 7.89
N VAL A 55 6.04 -8.77 7.16
CA VAL A 55 4.68 -8.82 7.70
C VAL A 55 4.31 -10.23 8.12
N ASP A 56 4.62 -11.25 7.31
CA ASP A 56 4.37 -12.66 7.64
C ASP A 56 5.04 -13.08 8.97
N GLU A 57 6.30 -12.70 9.15
CA GLU A 57 7.05 -12.95 10.38
C GLU A 57 6.37 -12.33 11.62
N LEU A 58 5.75 -11.16 11.48
CA LEU A 58 5.11 -10.44 12.58
C LEU A 58 3.66 -10.87 12.82
N CYS A 59 2.91 -11.28 11.79
CA CYS A 59 1.50 -11.62 11.90
C CYS A 59 1.24 -13.13 12.06
N SER A 60 2.26 -13.97 12.02
CA SER A 60 2.14 -15.42 12.07
C SER A 60 1.15 -15.96 11.03
N SER A 61 1.28 -15.48 9.80
CA SER A 61 0.49 -15.85 8.61
C SER A 61 -1.02 -15.59 8.75
N ARG A 62 -1.43 -14.67 9.64
CA ARG A 62 -2.84 -14.29 9.82
C ARG A 62 -3.02 -12.81 10.07
N LEU A 63 -3.90 -12.18 9.29
CA LEU A 63 -4.28 -10.77 9.43
C LEU A 63 -5.80 -10.61 9.53
N ASP A 64 -6.26 -9.81 10.46
CA ASP A 64 -7.68 -9.48 10.63
C ASP A 64 -8.07 -8.20 9.87
N GLY A 65 -7.09 -7.43 9.41
CA GLY A 65 -7.36 -6.25 8.61
C GLY A 65 -6.16 -5.70 7.85
N LEU A 66 -6.44 -4.89 6.84
CA LEU A 66 -5.45 -4.19 6.05
C LEU A 66 -5.95 -2.80 5.66
N VAL A 67 -5.15 -1.78 5.90
CA VAL A 67 -5.38 -0.43 5.41
C VAL A 67 -4.24 -0.05 4.46
N VAL A 68 -4.57 0.07 3.18
CA VAL A 68 -3.62 0.50 2.14
C VAL A 68 -3.71 2.01 2.01
N ALA A 69 -2.82 2.73 2.70
CA ALA A 69 -2.77 4.18 2.73
C ALA A 69 -1.41 4.75 2.28
N ALA A 70 -0.45 3.90 1.92
CA ALA A 70 0.80 4.35 1.32
C ALA A 70 0.54 5.04 -0.02
N GLY A 71 1.05 6.24 -0.19
CA GLY A 71 0.91 7.00 -1.42
C GLY A 71 1.77 8.25 -1.41
N LEU A 72 2.17 8.68 -2.59
CA LEU A 72 2.95 9.89 -2.83
C LEU A 72 2.12 10.89 -3.65
N GLN A 73 2.25 12.17 -3.32
CA GLN A 73 1.63 13.28 -4.05
C GLN A 73 2.65 14.15 -4.78
N LYS A 74 3.93 14.03 -4.43
CA LYS A 74 5.03 14.85 -4.94
C LYS A 74 6.26 13.99 -5.17
N GLY A 75 7.11 14.43 -6.08
CA GLY A 75 8.36 13.76 -6.41
C GLY A 75 8.40 13.31 -7.86
N ASP A 76 9.22 12.33 -8.15
CA ASP A 76 9.34 11.70 -9.47
C ASP A 76 8.05 10.99 -9.86
N ALA A 77 7.50 11.30 -11.03
CA ALA A 77 6.22 10.78 -11.46
C ALA A 77 6.21 9.24 -11.61
N GLY A 78 7.29 8.66 -12.10
CA GLY A 78 7.45 7.21 -12.18
C GLY A 78 7.43 6.54 -10.80
N THR A 79 8.07 7.17 -9.81
CA THR A 79 8.05 6.68 -8.42
C THR A 79 6.64 6.78 -7.81
N ILE A 80 5.92 7.85 -8.10
CA ILE A 80 4.51 8.01 -7.68
C ILE A 80 3.65 6.85 -8.22
N VAL A 81 3.76 6.53 -9.50
CA VAL A 81 3.05 5.40 -10.13
C VAL A 81 3.44 4.08 -9.45
N SER A 82 4.73 3.87 -9.21
CA SER A 82 5.21 2.63 -8.56
C SER A 82 4.66 2.45 -7.16
N VAL A 83 4.61 3.49 -6.33
CA VAL A 83 4.06 3.40 -4.97
C VAL A 83 2.55 3.32 -4.99
N ASN A 84 1.89 4.25 -5.70
CA ASN A 84 0.44 4.43 -5.58
C ASN A 84 -0.35 3.31 -6.26
N TYR A 85 0.15 2.72 -7.34
CA TYR A 85 -0.50 1.62 -8.02
C TYR A 85 0.17 0.28 -7.73
N PHE A 86 1.41 0.08 -8.19
CA PHE A 86 2.09 -1.22 -8.06
C PHE A 86 2.38 -1.60 -6.62
N GLY A 87 2.70 -0.64 -5.76
CA GLY A 87 2.83 -0.84 -4.32
C GLY A 87 1.52 -1.27 -3.66
N ALA A 88 0.41 -0.64 -4.03
CA ALA A 88 -0.92 -1.00 -3.52
C ALA A 88 -1.35 -2.40 -3.98
N VAL A 89 -1.19 -2.72 -5.27
CA VAL A 89 -1.52 -4.04 -5.83
C VAL A 89 -0.68 -5.13 -5.17
N ALA A 90 0.65 -4.95 -5.09
CA ALA A 90 1.54 -5.91 -4.46
C ALA A 90 1.22 -6.13 -2.97
N THR A 91 0.79 -5.08 -2.27
CA THR A 91 0.34 -5.19 -0.87
C THR A 91 -0.93 -6.04 -0.78
N LEU A 92 -1.93 -5.76 -1.60
CA LEU A 92 -3.19 -6.51 -1.62
C LEU A 92 -2.98 -7.98 -1.97
N GLU A 93 -2.26 -8.26 -3.04
CA GLU A 93 -2.00 -9.63 -3.51
C GLU A 93 -1.10 -10.39 -2.55
N GLY A 94 -0.02 -9.76 -2.08
CA GLY A 94 0.96 -10.41 -1.20
C GLY A 94 0.42 -10.72 0.19
N LEU A 95 -0.46 -9.89 0.75
CA LEU A 95 -1.05 -10.10 2.06
C LEU A 95 -2.39 -10.85 2.03
N ARG A 96 -2.95 -11.06 0.85
CA ARG A 96 -4.22 -11.78 0.67
C ARG A 96 -4.27 -13.14 1.37
N PRO A 97 -3.26 -14.03 1.27
CA PRO A 97 -3.33 -15.32 1.96
C PRO A 97 -3.48 -15.20 3.47
N PHE A 98 -2.86 -14.18 4.09
CA PHE A 98 -2.95 -13.95 5.54
C PHE A 98 -4.31 -13.41 5.95
N LEU A 99 -4.93 -12.58 5.10
CA LEU A 99 -6.29 -12.09 5.29
C LEU A 99 -7.33 -13.22 5.14
N GLU A 100 -7.16 -14.08 4.15
CA GLU A 100 -8.01 -15.27 3.95
C GLU A 100 -7.93 -16.23 5.15
N ALA A 101 -6.75 -16.37 5.75
CA ALA A 101 -6.56 -17.22 6.95
C ALA A 101 -7.33 -16.70 8.18
N SER A 102 -7.70 -15.44 8.25
CA SER A 102 -8.56 -14.90 9.30
C SER A 102 -10.00 -15.35 9.19
N GLY A 103 -10.51 -15.56 7.98
CA GLY A 103 -11.89 -15.91 7.70
C GLY A 103 -12.91 -14.76 7.84
N ASN A 104 -12.52 -13.62 8.40
CA ASN A 104 -13.36 -12.44 8.59
C ASN A 104 -12.54 -11.13 8.56
N ALA A 105 -11.56 -11.05 7.68
CA ALA A 105 -10.73 -9.86 7.54
C ALA A 105 -11.46 -8.73 6.81
N SER A 106 -11.09 -7.49 7.16
CA SER A 106 -11.55 -6.28 6.46
C SER A 106 -10.40 -5.60 5.76
N VAL A 107 -10.65 -5.09 4.56
CA VAL A 107 -9.66 -4.37 3.75
C VAL A 107 -10.20 -3.00 3.36
N VAL A 108 -9.37 -1.98 3.57
CA VAL A 108 -9.64 -0.60 3.14
C VAL A 108 -8.50 -0.14 2.24
N VAL A 109 -8.84 0.40 1.08
CA VAL A 109 -7.90 1.01 0.14
C VAL A 109 -8.22 2.49 0.03
N VAL A 110 -7.23 3.33 0.32
CA VAL A 110 -7.35 4.77 0.12
C VAL A 110 -7.17 5.08 -1.36
N SER A 111 -8.15 5.75 -1.94
CA SER A 111 -8.14 6.21 -3.31
C SER A 111 -8.25 7.74 -3.38
N SER A 112 -8.22 8.30 -4.57
CA SER A 112 -8.34 9.74 -4.81
C SER A 112 -9.37 10.01 -5.90
N ASN A 113 -10.06 11.13 -5.78
CA ASN A 113 -10.95 11.64 -6.83
C ASN A 113 -10.22 12.47 -7.90
N SER A 114 -8.90 12.57 -7.82
CA SER A 114 -8.11 13.36 -8.78
C SER A 114 -8.29 12.91 -10.23
N THR A 115 -8.52 11.61 -10.46
CA THR A 115 -8.80 11.06 -11.79
C THR A 115 -10.12 11.57 -12.40
N THR A 116 -11.04 12.05 -11.58
CA THR A 116 -12.33 12.58 -12.05
C THR A 116 -12.42 14.11 -12.00
N THR A 117 -11.52 14.75 -11.25
CA THR A 117 -11.51 16.20 -11.05
C THR A 117 -10.42 16.91 -11.85
N MET A 118 -9.41 16.20 -12.31
CA MET A 118 -8.35 16.75 -13.15
C MET A 118 -8.74 16.60 -14.64
N PRO A 119 -8.75 17.68 -15.41
CA PRO A 119 -8.89 17.59 -16.86
C PRO A 119 -7.66 16.90 -17.45
N ASP A 120 -7.84 16.24 -18.57
CA ASP A 120 -6.74 15.64 -19.37
C ASP A 120 -5.93 14.56 -18.63
N TYR A 121 -6.62 13.71 -17.84
CA TYR A 121 -5.98 12.54 -17.25
C TYR A 121 -5.39 11.61 -18.32
N PRO A 122 -4.09 11.29 -18.28
CA PRO A 122 -3.45 10.45 -19.28
C PRO A 122 -3.87 8.99 -19.13
N LEU A 123 -4.85 8.57 -19.93
CA LEU A 123 -5.39 7.19 -19.90
C LEU A 123 -4.32 6.12 -20.16
N GLU A 124 -3.27 6.45 -20.91
CA GLU A 124 -2.16 5.55 -21.22
C GLU A 124 -1.47 5.02 -19.96
N ILE A 125 -1.29 5.85 -18.93
CA ILE A 125 -0.71 5.41 -17.67
C ILE A 125 -1.60 4.33 -17.01
N ALA A 126 -2.92 4.55 -17.01
CA ALA A 126 -3.87 3.58 -16.47
C ALA A 126 -3.86 2.26 -17.26
N GLU A 127 -3.76 2.33 -18.59
CA GLU A 127 -3.69 1.15 -19.46
C GLU A 127 -2.46 0.29 -19.14
N TRP A 128 -1.27 0.90 -18.99
CA TRP A 128 -0.06 0.18 -18.62
C TRP A 128 -0.10 -0.35 -17.18
N CYS A 129 -0.70 0.38 -16.25
CA CYS A 129 -0.93 -0.10 -14.90
C CYS A 129 -1.82 -1.36 -14.90
N LEU A 130 -2.95 -1.33 -15.61
CA LEU A 130 -3.86 -2.47 -15.73
C LEU A 130 -3.26 -3.65 -16.49
N ALA A 131 -2.29 -3.40 -17.37
CA ALA A 131 -1.53 -4.43 -18.09
C ALA A 131 -0.37 -5.02 -17.24
N ASP A 132 -0.19 -4.58 -16.00
CA ASP A 132 0.93 -4.93 -15.12
C ASP A 132 2.32 -4.63 -15.73
N ASP A 133 2.38 -3.59 -16.56
CA ASP A 133 3.61 -3.12 -17.23
C ASP A 133 4.17 -1.89 -16.51
N GLU A 134 4.78 -2.11 -15.36
CA GLU A 134 5.35 -1.03 -14.54
C GLU A 134 6.39 -0.18 -15.29
N PRO A 135 7.33 -0.74 -16.08
CA PRO A 135 8.28 0.06 -16.83
C PRO A 135 7.62 1.04 -17.80
N ARG A 136 6.60 0.61 -18.54
CA ARG A 136 5.86 1.49 -19.45
C ARG A 136 4.99 2.51 -18.72
N ALA A 137 4.32 2.11 -17.65
CA ALA A 137 3.55 3.03 -16.83
C ALA A 137 4.43 4.15 -16.26
N ARG A 138 5.61 3.83 -15.76
CA ARG A 138 6.59 4.80 -15.25
C ARG A 138 7.09 5.75 -16.34
N ASN A 139 7.41 5.24 -17.51
CA ASN A 139 7.86 6.06 -18.64
C ASN A 139 6.75 7.02 -19.10
N ALA A 140 5.53 6.53 -19.29
CA ALA A 140 4.39 7.37 -19.66
C ALA A 140 4.08 8.47 -18.63
N ALA A 141 4.36 8.24 -17.36
CA ALA A 141 4.17 9.24 -16.31
C ALA A 141 5.24 10.35 -16.33
N THR A 142 6.39 10.11 -16.94
CA THR A 142 7.52 11.06 -16.99
C THR A 142 7.60 11.86 -18.29
N GLU A 143 6.86 11.50 -19.33
CA GLU A 143 6.72 12.22 -20.61
C GLU A 143 5.75 13.40 -20.53
#